data_666f9ec8d0607ac18ac9d9673794773b
#
_entry.id   666f9ec8d0607ac18ac9d9673794773b
#
_cell.length_a   1.000
_cell.length_b   1.000
_cell.length_c   1.000
_cell.angle_alpha   90.00
_cell.angle_beta   90.00
_cell.angle_gamma   90.00
#
_symmetry.space_group_name_H-M   'P 1'
#
loop_
_entity.id
_entity.type
_entity.pdbx_description
1 polymer ?
#
loop_
_entity_poly.entity_id
_entity_poly.type
_entity_poly.pdbx_seq_one_letter_code
_entity_poly.pdbx_strand_id
1 'polypeptide(L)'
;YKPPLVLEHEDVGYRELLSFFIPVSTTGVRFALSRPILFAFVARTPDGIANIAALRVAFDFSMIFQQAANQFRHFFISFGFDDLPTKRRFMMVVCLGITVIMLVFALTPLHQWIWGDLMGLPKDVIAIAQSATLIMCLMPAIIIYRNYYHGHLMMVRKTGGMAYGSMLRVLGIYA
;
A
#
# COMPACT_ATOMS: atom_id res chain seq x y z
N TYR A 1 36.49 -0.75 4.12
CA TYR A 1 35.57 -1.25 5.17
C TYR A 1 35.79 -0.38 6.41
N LYS A 2 34.90 0.58 6.67
CA LYS A 2 34.88 1.30 7.94
C LYS A 2 34.09 0.42 8.93
N PRO A 3 34.65 0.07 10.09
CA PRO A 3 33.88 -0.63 11.12
C PRO A 3 32.67 0.24 11.50
N PRO A 4 31.51 -0.36 11.78
CA PRO A 4 30.36 0.39 12.24
C PRO A 4 30.76 1.13 13.51
N LEU A 5 30.48 2.44 13.54
CA LEU A 5 30.58 3.24 14.75
C LEU A 5 29.79 2.50 15.84
N VAL A 6 30.47 2.12 16.90
CA VAL A 6 29.83 1.61 18.12
C VAL A 6 28.93 2.75 18.60
N LEU A 7 27.64 2.63 18.30
CA LEU A 7 26.64 3.52 18.87
C LEU A 7 26.71 3.29 20.39
N GLU A 8 27.12 4.31 21.12
CA GLU A 8 26.94 4.34 22.56
C GLU A 8 25.50 3.90 22.83
N HIS A 9 25.35 2.92 23.71
CA HIS A 9 24.04 2.50 24.20
C HIS A 9 23.46 3.67 25.01
N GLU A 10 22.81 4.60 24.33
CA GLU A 10 21.82 5.45 24.98
C GLU A 10 20.69 4.52 25.42
N ASP A 11 20.51 4.37 26.72
CA ASP A 11 19.38 3.65 27.30
C ASP A 11 18.09 4.33 26.82
N VAL A 12 17.47 3.75 25.80
CA VAL A 12 16.22 4.26 25.25
C VAL A 12 15.12 4.07 26.30
N GLY A 13 14.67 5.14 26.90
CA GLY A 13 13.63 5.10 27.93
C GLY A 13 12.31 4.56 27.34
N TYR A 14 11.56 3.78 28.13
CA TYR A 14 10.22 3.27 27.76
C TYR A 14 9.29 4.35 27.22
N ARG A 15 9.38 5.56 27.72
CA ARG A 15 8.57 6.70 27.27
C ARG A 15 8.90 7.10 25.82
N GLU A 16 10.15 7.08 25.46
CA GLU A 16 10.61 7.38 24.09
C GLU A 16 10.19 6.28 23.12
N LEU A 17 10.35 5.02 23.54
CA LEU A 17 9.91 3.85 22.78
C LEU A 17 8.40 3.86 22.54
N LEU A 18 7.60 4.17 23.55
CA LEU A 18 6.14 4.28 23.43
C LEU A 18 5.73 5.47 22.56
N SER A 19 6.38 6.62 22.68
CA SER A 19 6.08 7.80 21.85
C SER A 19 6.34 7.55 20.37
N PHE A 20 7.28 6.67 20.03
CA PHE A 20 7.53 6.21 18.66
C PHE A 20 6.55 5.11 18.24
N PHE A 21 6.31 4.13 19.11
CA PHE A 21 5.53 2.93 18.80
C PHE A 21 4.03 3.22 18.64
N ILE A 22 3.45 4.05 19.50
CA ILE A 22 2.01 4.35 19.47
C ILE A 22 1.57 4.98 18.13
N PRO A 23 2.22 6.03 17.59
CA PRO A 23 1.85 6.61 16.30
C PRO A 23 1.98 5.60 15.14
N VAL A 24 3.03 4.79 15.15
CA VAL A 24 3.26 3.78 14.10
C VAL A 24 2.20 2.68 14.14
N SER A 25 1.94 2.13 15.32
CA SER A 25 0.92 1.09 15.53
C SER A 25 -0.49 1.59 15.22
N THR A 26 -0.84 2.81 15.65
CA THR A 26 -2.13 3.43 15.37
C THR A 26 -2.36 3.59 13.85
N THR A 27 -1.30 3.90 13.10
CA THR A 27 -1.37 3.96 11.63
C THR A 27 -1.75 2.61 11.03
N GLY A 28 -1.17 1.50 11.53
CA GLY A 28 -1.50 0.14 11.10
C GLY A 28 -2.95 -0.25 11.40
N VAL A 29 -3.42 0.03 12.61
CA VAL A 29 -4.81 -0.25 13.04
C VAL A 29 -5.81 0.52 12.18
N ARG A 30 -5.59 1.81 11.93
CA ARG A 30 -6.47 2.63 11.07
C ARG A 30 -6.52 2.10 9.64
N PHE A 31 -5.38 1.63 9.12
CA PHE A 31 -5.33 1.01 7.80
C PHE A 31 -6.13 -0.30 7.75
N ALA A 32 -6.03 -1.13 8.78
CA ALA A 32 -6.77 -2.38 8.89
C ALA A 32 -8.29 -2.15 8.98
N LEU A 33 -8.72 -1.12 9.73
CA LEU A 33 -10.14 -0.77 9.90
C LEU A 33 -10.78 -0.17 8.63
N SER A 34 -10.01 0.45 7.74
CA SER A 34 -10.56 1.10 6.55
C SER A 34 -11.27 0.14 5.60
N ARG A 35 -10.83 -1.13 5.50
CA ARG A 35 -11.46 -2.15 4.64
C ARG A 35 -12.82 -2.63 5.14
N PRO A 36 -12.97 -3.08 6.40
CA PRO A 36 -14.27 -3.49 6.94
C PRO A 36 -15.33 -2.39 6.82
N ILE A 37 -14.93 -1.14 7.02
CA ILE A 37 -15.83 0.00 6.91
C ILE A 37 -16.28 0.19 5.46
N LEU A 38 -15.36 0.17 4.49
CA LEU A 38 -15.69 0.23 3.07
C LEU A 38 -16.69 -0.87 2.69
N PHE A 39 -16.43 -2.11 3.11
CA PHE A 39 -17.33 -3.22 2.84
C PHE A 39 -18.70 -3.07 3.50
N ALA A 40 -18.78 -2.48 4.70
CA ALA A 40 -20.04 -2.19 5.36
C ALA A 40 -20.89 -1.15 4.60
N PHE A 41 -20.26 -0.17 3.95
CA PHE A 41 -20.96 0.77 3.07
C PHE A 41 -21.43 0.09 1.78
N VAL A 42 -20.56 -0.69 1.14
CA VAL A 42 -20.89 -1.40 -0.11
C VAL A 42 -21.99 -2.44 0.12
N ALA A 43 -22.06 -3.07 1.29
CA ALA A 43 -23.12 -4.01 1.65
C ALA A 43 -24.54 -3.39 1.60
N ARG A 44 -24.64 -2.07 1.70
CA ARG A 44 -25.91 -1.35 1.67
C ARG A 44 -26.37 -0.94 0.26
N THR A 45 -25.51 -1.17 -0.76
CA THR A 45 -25.86 -0.87 -2.15
C THR A 45 -26.71 -1.99 -2.76
N PRO A 46 -27.49 -1.72 -3.81
CA PRO A 46 -28.09 -2.78 -4.61
C PRO A 46 -27.02 -3.76 -5.06
N ASP A 47 -27.30 -5.06 -5.01
CA ASP A 47 -26.34 -6.13 -5.30
C ASP A 47 -25.08 -6.13 -4.42
N GLY A 48 -25.20 -5.66 -3.17
CA GLY A 48 -24.09 -5.49 -2.23
C GLY A 48 -23.21 -6.71 -2.07
N ILE A 49 -23.77 -7.92 -2.11
CA ILE A 49 -23.01 -9.18 -1.99
C ILE A 49 -22.09 -9.37 -3.21
N ALA A 50 -22.59 -9.16 -4.43
CA ALA A 50 -21.80 -9.29 -5.65
C ALA A 50 -20.70 -8.20 -5.70
N ASN A 51 -21.05 -6.97 -5.32
CA ASN A 51 -20.12 -5.84 -5.24
C ASN A 51 -18.99 -6.09 -4.21
N ILE A 52 -19.31 -6.64 -3.04
CA ILE A 52 -18.31 -7.01 -2.03
C ILE A 52 -17.39 -8.11 -2.55
N ALA A 53 -17.95 -9.16 -3.19
CA ALA A 53 -17.17 -10.24 -3.75
C ALA A 53 -16.20 -9.72 -4.82
N ALA A 54 -16.68 -8.89 -5.74
CA ALA A 54 -15.87 -8.29 -6.79
C ALA A 54 -14.74 -7.40 -6.23
N LEU A 55 -15.08 -6.52 -5.28
CA LEU A 55 -14.09 -5.67 -4.64
C LEU A 55 -13.05 -6.48 -3.87
N ARG A 56 -13.45 -7.54 -3.20
CA ARG A 56 -12.53 -8.41 -2.47
C ARG A 56 -11.52 -9.05 -3.42
N VAL A 57 -11.97 -9.61 -4.53
CA VAL A 57 -11.09 -10.20 -5.55
C VAL A 57 -10.12 -9.14 -6.11
N ALA A 58 -10.61 -7.95 -6.46
CA ALA A 58 -9.79 -6.87 -6.97
C ALA A 58 -8.76 -6.39 -5.92
N PHE A 59 -9.16 -6.27 -4.65
CA PHE A 59 -8.25 -5.92 -3.55
C PHE A 59 -7.19 -6.98 -3.32
N ASP A 60 -7.56 -8.25 -3.27
CA ASP A 60 -6.63 -9.35 -2.99
C ASP A 60 -5.60 -9.49 -4.13
N PHE A 61 -6.05 -9.36 -5.37
CA PHE A 61 -5.15 -9.28 -6.52
C PHE A 61 -4.20 -8.07 -6.43
N SER A 62 -4.73 -6.88 -6.18
CA SER A 62 -3.91 -5.67 -6.03
C SER A 62 -2.94 -5.75 -4.85
N MET A 63 -3.29 -6.48 -3.79
CA MET A 63 -2.44 -6.64 -2.60
C MET A 63 -1.10 -7.28 -2.93
N ILE A 64 -1.04 -8.21 -3.88
CA ILE A 64 0.20 -8.85 -4.31
C ILE A 64 1.20 -7.77 -4.75
N PHE A 65 0.75 -6.86 -5.60
CA PHE A 65 1.58 -5.77 -6.14
C PHE A 65 1.85 -4.67 -5.10
N GLN A 66 0.86 -4.40 -4.24
CA GLN A 66 1.02 -3.43 -3.16
C GLN A 66 2.06 -3.89 -2.13
N GLN A 67 2.18 -5.18 -1.86
CA GLN A 67 3.21 -5.71 -0.96
C GLN A 67 4.61 -5.48 -1.54
N ALA A 68 4.81 -5.71 -2.84
CA ALA A 68 6.07 -5.36 -3.49
C ALA A 68 6.37 -3.86 -3.37
N ALA A 69 5.37 -3.00 -3.61
CA ALA A 69 5.50 -1.55 -3.46
C ALA A 69 5.82 -1.12 -2.01
N ASN A 70 5.31 -1.82 -1.01
CA ASN A 70 5.58 -1.52 0.39
C ASN A 70 7.04 -1.78 0.80
N GLN A 71 7.76 -2.69 0.11
CA GLN A 71 9.17 -2.97 0.37
C GLN A 71 10.07 -1.78 0.07
N PHE A 72 9.65 -0.82 -0.77
CA PHE A 72 10.43 0.38 -1.06
C PHE A 72 10.76 1.22 0.18
N ARG A 73 9.94 1.15 1.23
CA ARG A 73 10.28 1.79 2.51
C ARG A 73 11.56 1.22 3.11
N HIS A 74 11.71 -0.11 3.09
CA HIS A 74 12.91 -0.79 3.59
C HIS A 74 14.11 -0.55 2.69
N PHE A 75 13.91 -0.45 1.39
CA PHE A 75 14.95 -0.09 0.43
C PHE A 75 15.62 1.24 0.81
N PHE A 76 14.86 2.30 1.07
CA PHE A 76 15.42 3.58 1.45
C PHE A 76 16.06 3.58 2.83
N ILE A 77 15.52 2.83 3.79
CA ILE A 77 16.10 2.69 5.13
C ILE A 77 17.46 1.97 5.04
N SER A 78 17.57 0.93 4.21
CA SER A 78 18.79 0.11 4.12
C SER A 78 19.89 0.77 3.30
N PHE A 79 19.55 1.46 2.21
CA PHE A 79 20.52 2.06 1.28
C PHE A 79 20.73 3.56 1.49
N GLY A 80 20.01 4.19 2.43
CA GLY A 80 20.09 5.64 2.66
C GLY A 80 19.58 6.48 1.49
N PHE A 81 19.89 7.78 1.52
CA PHE A 81 19.51 8.75 0.47
C PHE A 81 20.69 9.23 -0.39
N ASP A 82 21.84 8.57 -0.27
CA ASP A 82 22.96 8.83 -1.16
C ASP A 82 22.57 8.43 -2.58
N ASP A 83 23.05 9.17 -3.59
CA ASP A 83 22.72 8.98 -5.00
C ASP A 83 21.20 8.93 -5.28
N LEU A 84 20.51 9.92 -4.78
CA LEU A 84 19.05 10.04 -4.87
C LEU A 84 18.49 9.97 -6.30
N PRO A 85 19.15 10.56 -7.33
CA PRO A 85 18.67 10.50 -8.71
C PRO A 85 18.57 9.08 -9.24
N THR A 86 19.58 8.23 -9.03
CA THR A 86 19.59 6.84 -9.49
C THR A 86 18.53 6.00 -8.74
N LYS A 87 18.39 6.16 -7.43
CA LYS A 87 17.37 5.48 -6.64
C LYS A 87 15.96 5.88 -7.06
N ARG A 88 15.73 7.16 -7.33
CA ARG A 88 14.45 7.66 -7.84
C ARG A 88 14.12 7.10 -9.22
N ARG A 89 15.11 7.01 -10.12
CA ARG A 89 14.93 6.39 -11.44
C ARG A 89 14.57 4.92 -11.32
N PHE A 90 15.29 4.17 -10.48
CA PHE A 90 14.97 2.77 -10.18
C PHE A 90 13.55 2.61 -9.64
N MET A 91 13.16 3.43 -8.66
CA MET A 91 11.81 3.43 -8.11
C MET A 91 10.75 3.68 -9.19
N MET A 92 10.98 4.63 -10.10
CA MET A 92 10.03 4.92 -11.19
C MET A 92 9.94 3.76 -12.18
N VAL A 93 11.04 3.11 -12.53
CA VAL A 93 11.05 1.95 -13.44
C VAL A 93 10.27 0.78 -12.84
N VAL A 94 10.48 0.46 -11.57
CA VAL A 94 9.73 -0.62 -10.89
C VAL A 94 8.26 -0.25 -10.75
N CYS A 95 7.94 1.00 -10.40
CA CYS A 95 6.58 1.49 -10.32
C CYS A 95 5.85 1.35 -11.66
N LEU A 96 6.47 1.78 -12.75
CA LEU A 96 5.93 1.66 -14.11
C LEU A 96 5.74 0.19 -14.49
N GLY A 97 6.74 -0.65 -14.22
CA GLY A 97 6.66 -2.10 -14.48
C GLY A 97 5.47 -2.76 -13.77
N ILE A 98 5.29 -2.50 -12.48
CA ILE A 98 4.15 -3.02 -11.71
C ILE A 98 2.82 -2.53 -12.29
N THR A 99 2.72 -1.23 -12.60
CA THR A 99 1.50 -0.65 -13.17
C THR A 99 1.18 -1.26 -14.53
N VAL A 100 2.18 -1.45 -15.41
CA VAL A 100 2.00 -2.06 -16.72
C VAL A 100 1.54 -3.51 -16.59
N ILE A 101 2.13 -4.30 -15.69
CA ILE A 101 1.71 -5.69 -15.45
C ILE A 101 0.24 -5.74 -15.01
N MET A 102 -0.17 -4.89 -14.08
CA MET A 102 -1.56 -4.82 -13.64
C MET A 102 -2.52 -4.38 -14.76
N LEU A 103 -2.11 -3.41 -15.59
CA LEU A 103 -2.90 -2.96 -16.73
C LEU A 103 -3.03 -4.05 -17.80
N VAL A 104 -1.94 -4.75 -18.13
CA VAL A 104 -1.98 -5.88 -19.04
C VAL A 104 -2.93 -6.95 -18.53
N PHE A 105 -2.88 -7.29 -17.26
CA PHE A 105 -3.82 -8.23 -16.66
C PHE A 105 -5.27 -7.76 -16.79
N ALA A 106 -5.56 -6.51 -16.43
CA ALA A 106 -6.93 -5.98 -16.43
C ALA A 106 -7.52 -5.75 -17.84
N LEU A 107 -6.68 -5.42 -18.84
CA LEU A 107 -7.11 -5.10 -20.20
C LEU A 107 -7.11 -6.30 -21.15
N THR A 108 -6.39 -7.37 -20.85
CA THR A 108 -6.34 -8.58 -21.67
C THR A 108 -7.36 -9.62 -21.17
N PRO A 109 -7.71 -10.64 -21.96
CA PRO A 109 -8.60 -11.73 -21.53
C PRO A 109 -8.07 -12.56 -20.35
N LEU A 110 -6.84 -12.29 -19.90
CA LEU A 110 -6.18 -13.02 -18.83
C LEU A 110 -6.98 -12.99 -17.52
N HIS A 111 -7.64 -11.86 -17.21
CA HIS A 111 -8.50 -11.75 -16.03
C HIS A 111 -9.73 -12.66 -16.12
N GLN A 112 -10.30 -12.85 -17.33
CA GLN A 112 -11.44 -13.75 -17.53
C GLN A 112 -11.03 -15.20 -17.35
N TRP A 113 -9.86 -15.58 -17.88
CA TRP A 113 -9.33 -16.93 -17.72
C TRP A 113 -9.02 -17.24 -16.25
N ILE A 114 -8.34 -16.34 -15.53
CA ILE A 114 -7.98 -16.58 -14.13
C ILE A 114 -9.21 -16.53 -13.22
N TRP A 115 -10.04 -15.51 -13.34
CA TRP A 115 -11.19 -15.33 -12.45
C TRP A 115 -12.40 -16.16 -12.86
N GLY A 116 -12.61 -16.37 -14.17
CA GLY A 116 -13.72 -17.17 -14.70
C GLY A 116 -13.41 -18.66 -14.72
N ASP A 117 -12.43 -19.06 -15.52
CA ASP A 117 -12.17 -20.50 -15.76
C ASP A 117 -11.48 -21.17 -14.58
N LEU A 118 -10.50 -20.50 -13.94
CA LEU A 118 -9.74 -21.10 -12.85
C LEU A 118 -10.44 -20.93 -11.48
N MET A 119 -11.02 -19.75 -11.18
CA MET A 119 -11.66 -19.48 -9.90
C MET A 119 -13.19 -19.69 -9.93
N GLY A 120 -13.79 -19.87 -11.10
CA GLY A 120 -15.23 -20.12 -11.24
C GLY A 120 -16.13 -18.93 -10.86
N LEU A 121 -15.66 -17.69 -11.00
CA LEU A 121 -16.44 -16.51 -10.65
C LEU A 121 -17.53 -16.21 -11.70
N PRO A 122 -18.71 -15.74 -11.26
CA PRO A 122 -19.76 -15.27 -12.17
C PRO A 122 -19.30 -14.09 -13.02
N LYS A 123 -19.77 -14.00 -14.28
CA LYS A 123 -19.37 -12.96 -15.23
C LYS A 123 -19.62 -11.54 -14.71
N ASP A 124 -20.73 -11.35 -14.00
CA ASP A 124 -21.10 -10.04 -13.42
C ASP A 124 -20.07 -9.59 -12.38
N VAL A 125 -19.62 -10.51 -11.53
CA VAL A 125 -18.58 -10.25 -10.52
C VAL A 125 -17.24 -9.94 -11.20
N ILE A 126 -16.91 -10.64 -12.28
CA ILE A 126 -15.66 -10.41 -13.04
C ILE A 126 -15.66 -9.00 -13.66
N ALA A 127 -16.76 -8.54 -14.25
CA ALA A 127 -16.85 -7.21 -14.86
C ALA A 127 -16.63 -6.09 -13.83
N ILE A 128 -17.24 -6.22 -12.65
CA ILE A 128 -17.07 -5.27 -11.55
C ILE A 128 -15.63 -5.33 -11.00
N ALA A 129 -15.07 -6.53 -10.82
CA ALA A 129 -13.72 -6.73 -10.34
C ALA A 129 -12.68 -6.15 -11.31
N GLN A 130 -12.88 -6.28 -12.62
CA GLN A 130 -12.05 -5.69 -13.66
C GLN A 130 -12.04 -4.16 -13.55
N SER A 131 -13.21 -3.55 -13.46
CA SER A 131 -13.35 -2.09 -13.32
C SER A 131 -12.67 -1.58 -12.05
N ALA A 132 -12.84 -2.27 -10.93
CA ALA A 132 -12.17 -1.97 -9.67
C ALA A 132 -10.64 -2.12 -9.79
N THR A 133 -10.17 -3.17 -10.47
CA THR A 133 -8.73 -3.42 -10.67
C THR A 133 -8.08 -2.34 -11.54
N LEU A 134 -8.76 -1.83 -12.57
CA LEU A 134 -8.26 -0.71 -13.38
C LEU A 134 -8.01 0.54 -12.52
N ILE A 135 -8.93 0.86 -11.61
CA ILE A 135 -8.73 1.97 -10.67
C ILE A 135 -7.54 1.67 -9.73
N MET A 136 -7.42 0.43 -9.28
CA MET A 136 -6.35 0.00 -8.36
C MET A 136 -4.97 -0.09 -9.01
N CYS A 137 -4.85 -0.07 -10.35
CA CYS A 137 -3.57 -0.03 -11.05
C CYS A 137 -2.70 1.18 -10.66
N LEU A 138 -3.32 2.27 -10.19
CA LEU A 138 -2.62 3.46 -9.70
C LEU A 138 -2.11 3.31 -8.25
N MET A 139 -2.64 2.35 -7.48
CA MET A 139 -2.31 2.19 -6.06
C MET A 139 -0.82 1.90 -5.81
N PRO A 140 -0.12 1.02 -6.56
CA PRO A 140 1.30 0.80 -6.36
C PRO A 140 2.12 2.08 -6.51
N ALA A 141 1.79 2.94 -7.47
CA ALA A 141 2.46 4.22 -7.67
C ALA A 141 2.30 5.13 -6.45
N ILE A 142 1.08 5.26 -5.94
CA ILE A 142 0.77 6.06 -4.75
C ILE A 142 1.51 5.50 -3.52
N ILE A 143 1.54 4.17 -3.37
CA ILE A 143 2.21 3.50 -2.25
C ILE A 143 3.73 3.69 -2.31
N ILE A 144 4.34 3.53 -3.48
CA ILE A 144 5.79 3.74 -3.66
C ILE A 144 6.16 5.18 -3.34
N TYR A 145 5.40 6.15 -3.84
CA TYR A 145 5.61 7.56 -3.58
C TYR A 145 5.45 7.90 -2.09
N ARG A 146 4.39 7.39 -1.46
CA ARG A 146 4.20 7.49 -0.01
C ARG A 146 5.38 6.92 0.77
N ASN A 147 5.86 5.72 0.39
CA ASN A 147 6.94 5.05 1.10
C ASN A 147 8.29 5.77 0.95
N TYR A 148 8.50 6.48 -0.16
CA TYR A 148 9.63 7.38 -0.32
C TYR A 148 9.65 8.46 0.78
N TYR A 149 8.54 9.16 0.97
CA TYR A 149 8.45 10.18 2.03
C TYR A 149 8.47 9.58 3.44
N HIS A 150 7.83 8.43 3.64
CA HIS A 150 7.88 7.74 4.93
C HIS A 150 9.30 7.31 5.28
N GLY A 151 10.07 6.79 4.32
CA GLY A 151 11.48 6.47 4.52
C GLY A 151 12.29 7.69 4.94
N HIS A 152 12.07 8.82 4.28
CA HIS A 152 12.72 10.08 4.63
C HIS A 152 12.38 10.56 6.04
N LEU A 153 11.09 10.58 6.40
CA LEU A 153 10.62 10.99 7.73
C LEU A 153 11.16 10.08 8.84
N MET A 154 11.28 8.78 8.59
CA MET A 154 11.85 7.82 9.54
C MET A 154 13.34 8.10 9.78
N MET A 155 14.12 8.36 8.73
CA MET A 155 15.55 8.66 8.86
C MET A 155 15.80 9.95 9.65
N VAL A 156 14.95 10.97 9.48
CA VAL A 156 15.04 12.25 10.20
C VAL A 156 14.40 12.16 11.60
N ARG A 157 13.93 10.98 12.04
CA ARG A 157 13.20 10.75 13.30
C ARG A 157 11.94 11.62 13.49
N LYS A 158 11.38 12.18 12.41
CA LYS A 158 10.15 13.01 12.44
C LYS A 158 8.90 12.18 12.13
N THR A 159 8.59 11.22 13.00
CA THR A 159 7.47 10.28 12.81
C THR A 159 6.08 10.91 12.99
N GLY A 160 5.98 12.07 13.65
CA GLY A 160 4.71 12.80 13.81
C GLY A 160 4.01 13.16 12.49
N GLY A 161 4.76 13.46 11.42
CA GLY A 161 4.21 13.71 10.09
C GLY A 161 3.50 12.50 9.47
N MET A 162 3.94 11.29 9.80
CA MET A 162 3.30 10.05 9.35
C MET A 162 1.91 9.87 10.01
N ALA A 163 1.81 10.19 11.30
CA ALA A 163 0.55 10.15 12.04
C ALA A 163 -0.46 11.17 11.49
N TYR A 164 0.01 12.38 11.16
CA TYR A 164 -0.83 13.43 10.58
C TYR A 164 -1.36 13.06 9.20
N GLY A 165 -0.51 12.53 8.32
CA GLY A 165 -0.92 12.05 6.99
C GLY A 165 -1.93 10.90 7.05
N SER A 166 -1.78 9.99 8.02
CA SER A 166 -2.75 8.90 8.23
C SER A 166 -4.09 9.42 8.79
N MET A 167 -4.08 10.47 9.60
CA MET A 167 -5.29 11.10 10.14
C MET A 167 -6.08 11.81 9.04
N LEU A 168 -5.40 12.58 8.18
CA LEU A 168 -6.01 13.23 7.00
C LEU A 168 -6.64 12.22 6.05
N ARG A 169 -5.99 11.07 5.84
CA ARG A 169 -6.56 9.99 5.02
C ARG A 169 -7.85 9.44 5.60
N VAL A 170 -7.89 9.19 6.91
CA VAL A 170 -9.12 8.69 7.58
C VAL A 170 -10.23 9.72 7.45
N LEU A 171 -9.95 10.99 7.69
CA LEU A 171 -10.94 12.07 7.50
C LEU A 171 -11.45 12.13 6.06
N GLY A 172 -10.57 11.98 5.04
CA GLY A 172 -10.98 11.98 3.63
C GLY A 172 -11.79 10.75 3.19
N ILE A 173 -11.79 9.66 3.96
CA ILE A 173 -12.64 8.48 3.70
C ILE A 173 -14.04 8.70 4.29
N TYR A 174 -14.18 9.51 5.35
CA TYR A 174 -15.43 9.72 6.07
C TYR A 174 -16.13 11.04 5.72
N ALA A 175 -15.47 11.95 4.98
CA ALA A 175 -16.07 13.16 4.44
C ALA A 175 -16.77 12.90 3.11
#